data_b22355aac2a7ebb0dc94a66538f6db5d
#
_entry.id   b22355aac2a7ebb0dc94a66538f6db5d
#
_cell.length_a   1.000
_cell.length_b   1.000
_cell.length_c   1.000
_cell.angle_alpha   90.00
_cell.angle_beta   90.00
_cell.angle_gamma   90.00
#
_symmetry.space_group_name_H-M   'P 1'
#
loop_
_entity.id
_entity.type
_entity.pdbx_description
1 polymer ?
#
loop_
_entity_poly.entity_id
_entity_poly.type
_entity_poly.pdbx_seq_one_letter_code
_entity_poly.pdbx_strand_id
1 'polypeptide(L)'
;MSSPAATPPPVVSRLAPTPSGYLHLGNAVNFVLTWLLTRQVVPGRAGGTLHLRIDDLDRARLRPAYLDNIFRVIEWLGIDYDHGPTGPDDFLRHHSQLLHLPEYNRVLRRLALLGTAHQPGLVQASQRTRTGGPEAPVPLETPGAAWRVQVPSGTEISFFDAWQGNTTVPLGALMPDFVVRKKDGVAAYQVASVVDDLRLGTNLIVRGLDLQPSTAAQLWLAGLLSETAAFNAARIQFYHHPLLTNASGQKLSKSQQLPFDAGILGQALGKQAVFATVAELLKLPPAAGESLSALQQAHVELTTALLS
;
A
#
# COMPACT_ATOMS: atom_id res chain seq x y z
N MET A 1 4.76 -24.40 35.20
CA MET A 1 3.94 -24.77 34.02
C MET A 1 3.97 -23.59 33.08
N SER A 2 4.73 -23.69 31.98
CA SER A 2 4.80 -22.62 30.96
C SER A 2 3.46 -22.61 30.22
N SER A 3 2.76 -21.47 30.21
CA SER A 3 1.60 -21.30 29.34
C SER A 3 1.98 -21.64 27.89
N PRO A 4 1.15 -22.38 27.15
CA PRO A 4 1.39 -22.61 25.73
C PRO A 4 1.51 -21.25 25.04
N ALA A 5 2.56 -21.07 24.25
CA ALA A 5 2.75 -19.86 23.46
C ALA A 5 1.51 -19.70 22.56
N ALA A 6 0.84 -18.54 22.65
CA ALA A 6 -0.33 -18.28 21.85
C ALA A 6 0.04 -18.40 20.36
N THR A 7 -0.74 -19.16 19.61
CA THR A 7 -0.57 -19.28 18.15
C THR A 7 -0.63 -17.88 17.54
N PRO A 8 0.36 -17.47 16.74
CA PRO A 8 0.33 -16.16 16.12
C PRO A 8 -0.94 -15.99 15.25
N PRO A 9 -1.51 -14.78 15.18
CA PRO A 9 -2.71 -14.56 14.39
C PRO A 9 -2.47 -14.92 12.91
N PRO A 10 -3.51 -15.37 12.19
CA PRO A 10 -3.38 -15.65 10.76
C PRO A 10 -2.94 -14.40 10.01
N VAL A 11 -2.13 -14.59 8.97
CA VAL A 11 -1.71 -13.48 8.10
C VAL A 11 -2.87 -13.03 7.25
N VAL A 12 -3.08 -11.71 7.20
CA VAL A 12 -4.03 -11.07 6.30
C VAL A 12 -3.29 -9.96 5.54
N SER A 13 -3.28 -10.06 4.22
CA SER A 13 -2.64 -9.07 3.35
C SER A 13 -3.55 -8.66 2.19
N ARG A 14 -3.06 -7.74 1.36
CA ARG A 14 -3.80 -7.27 0.19
C ARG A 14 -2.89 -6.86 -0.96
N LEU A 15 -3.30 -7.14 -2.19
CA LEU A 15 -2.89 -6.42 -3.38
C LEU A 15 -3.69 -5.13 -3.43
N ALA A 16 -3.02 -3.98 -3.63
CA ALA A 16 -3.68 -2.67 -3.60
C ALA A 16 -3.29 -1.78 -4.80
N PRO A 17 -3.56 -2.22 -6.04
CA PRO A 17 -3.28 -1.41 -7.21
C PRO A 17 -4.21 -0.20 -7.33
N THR A 18 -3.67 0.90 -7.91
CA THR A 18 -4.45 2.07 -8.33
C THR A 18 -4.65 2.02 -9.85
N PRO A 19 -5.90 2.08 -10.37
CA PRO A 19 -6.21 1.98 -11.80
C PRO A 19 -5.97 3.32 -12.53
N SER A 20 -4.76 3.89 -12.37
CA SER A 20 -4.37 5.20 -12.93
C SER A 20 -3.33 5.09 -14.06
N GLY A 21 -3.08 3.90 -14.55
CA GLY A 21 -2.17 3.55 -15.63
C GLY A 21 -2.04 2.03 -15.73
N TYR A 22 -1.41 1.55 -16.81
CA TYR A 22 -1.06 0.15 -16.94
C TYR A 22 -0.03 -0.27 -15.89
N LEU A 23 -0.15 -1.51 -15.38
CA LEU A 23 0.79 -2.06 -14.42
C LEU A 23 2.15 -2.31 -15.08
N HIS A 24 3.22 -2.02 -14.35
CA HIS A 24 4.60 -2.21 -14.77
C HIS A 24 5.31 -3.29 -13.94
N LEU A 25 6.56 -3.61 -14.27
CA LEU A 25 7.35 -4.64 -13.59
C LEU A 25 7.35 -4.48 -12.06
N GLY A 26 7.48 -3.26 -11.54
CA GLY A 26 7.47 -3.02 -10.09
C GLY A 26 6.15 -3.41 -9.42
N ASN A 27 5.00 -3.23 -10.10
CA ASN A 27 3.71 -3.69 -9.58
C ASN A 27 3.64 -5.23 -9.58
N ALA A 28 4.08 -5.89 -10.65
CA ALA A 28 4.09 -7.35 -10.77
C ALA A 28 4.99 -8.00 -9.71
N VAL A 29 6.19 -7.45 -9.51
CA VAL A 29 7.11 -7.90 -8.44
C VAL A 29 6.49 -7.73 -7.06
N ASN A 30 5.89 -6.57 -6.78
CA ASN A 30 5.19 -6.35 -5.50
C ASN A 30 4.02 -7.34 -5.29
N PHE A 31 3.26 -7.66 -6.35
CA PHE A 31 2.16 -8.62 -6.27
C PHE A 31 2.66 -10.02 -5.93
N VAL A 32 3.71 -10.50 -6.63
CA VAL A 32 4.29 -11.82 -6.37
C VAL A 32 4.90 -11.89 -4.97
N LEU A 33 5.64 -10.85 -4.53
CA LEU A 33 6.16 -10.78 -3.16
C LEU A 33 5.05 -10.83 -2.11
N THR A 34 3.98 -10.04 -2.31
CA THR A 34 2.83 -10.01 -1.39
C THR A 34 2.17 -11.38 -1.33
N TRP A 35 1.97 -12.02 -2.47
CA TRP A 35 1.39 -13.36 -2.58
C TRP A 35 2.24 -14.40 -1.86
N LEU A 36 3.55 -14.45 -2.13
CA LEU A 36 4.49 -15.38 -1.49
C LEU A 36 4.47 -15.26 0.03
N LEU A 37 4.62 -14.03 0.55
CA LEU A 37 4.68 -13.76 1.98
C LEU A 37 3.34 -14.07 2.67
N THR A 38 2.22 -13.91 1.96
CA THR A 38 0.89 -14.25 2.47
C THR A 38 0.65 -15.75 2.45
N ARG A 39 1.00 -16.43 1.36
CA ARG A 39 0.79 -17.89 1.17
C ARG A 39 1.84 -18.74 1.89
N GLN A 40 2.76 -18.13 2.60
CA GLN A 40 3.80 -18.83 3.31
C GLN A 40 3.21 -19.78 4.37
N VAL A 41 3.42 -21.07 4.17
CA VAL A 41 3.11 -22.12 5.13
C VAL A 41 4.38 -22.45 5.91
N VAL A 42 4.34 -22.30 7.22
CA VAL A 42 5.43 -22.69 8.12
C VAL A 42 4.89 -23.67 9.18
N PRO A 43 5.75 -24.49 9.82
CA PRO A 43 5.30 -25.37 10.87
C PRO A 43 4.43 -24.66 11.92
N GLY A 44 3.22 -25.14 12.13
CA GLY A 44 2.25 -24.55 13.07
C GLY A 44 1.43 -23.36 12.54
N ARG A 45 1.62 -22.95 11.27
CA ARG A 45 0.83 -21.85 10.67
C ARG A 45 0.43 -22.21 9.24
N ALA A 46 -0.86 -22.18 8.95
CA ALA A 46 -1.41 -22.28 7.59
C ALA A 46 -1.11 -20.99 6.79
N GLY A 47 -1.24 -21.06 5.46
CA GLY A 47 -1.17 -19.88 4.59
C GLY A 47 -2.20 -18.82 4.98
N GLY A 48 -1.86 -17.55 4.77
CA GLY A 48 -2.72 -16.43 5.12
C GLY A 48 -3.78 -16.12 4.07
N THR A 49 -4.62 -15.13 4.39
CA THR A 49 -5.68 -14.59 3.53
C THR A 49 -5.16 -13.41 2.72
N LEU A 50 -5.39 -13.43 1.41
CA LEU A 50 -5.02 -12.36 0.49
C LEU A 50 -6.27 -11.70 -0.11
N HIS A 51 -6.37 -10.39 0.04
CA HIS A 51 -7.42 -9.57 -0.57
C HIS A 51 -6.93 -8.90 -1.86
N LEU A 52 -7.83 -8.74 -2.84
CA LEU A 52 -7.63 -7.75 -3.90
C LEU A 52 -8.45 -6.50 -3.56
N ARG A 53 -7.78 -5.39 -3.25
CA ARG A 53 -8.33 -4.06 -3.09
C ARG A 53 -7.88 -3.19 -4.25
N ILE A 54 -8.77 -2.49 -4.91
CA ILE A 54 -8.42 -1.57 -5.99
C ILE A 54 -8.68 -0.15 -5.50
N ASP A 55 -7.62 0.67 -5.44
CA ASP A 55 -7.65 2.02 -4.88
C ASP A 55 -8.09 3.03 -5.95
N ASP A 56 -9.42 3.28 -6.05
CA ASP A 56 -10.06 4.02 -7.14
C ASP A 56 -10.59 5.42 -6.78
N LEU A 57 -10.18 5.98 -5.65
CA LEU A 57 -10.61 7.34 -5.24
C LEU A 57 -10.09 8.46 -6.16
N ASP A 58 -9.10 8.18 -7.03
CA ASP A 58 -8.69 9.10 -8.08
C ASP A 58 -9.44 8.82 -9.39
N ARG A 59 -10.74 9.12 -9.37
CA ARG A 59 -11.66 8.84 -10.48
C ARG A 59 -11.28 9.53 -11.79
N ALA A 60 -10.60 10.67 -11.71
CA ALA A 60 -10.18 11.40 -12.90
C ALA A 60 -9.19 10.62 -13.76
N ARG A 61 -8.39 9.74 -13.13
CA ARG A 61 -7.39 8.91 -13.82
C ARG A 61 -7.85 7.48 -14.10
N LEU A 62 -8.98 7.04 -13.53
CA LEU A 62 -9.50 5.71 -13.81
C LEU A 62 -9.92 5.58 -15.28
N ARG A 63 -9.45 4.52 -15.93
CA ARG A 63 -9.88 4.13 -17.28
C ARG A 63 -10.27 2.65 -17.26
N PRO A 64 -11.30 2.22 -18.03
CA PRO A 64 -11.67 0.80 -18.11
C PRO A 64 -10.51 -0.10 -18.48
N ALA A 65 -9.65 0.32 -19.41
CA ALA A 65 -8.47 -0.44 -19.82
C ALA A 65 -7.44 -0.64 -18.69
N TYR A 66 -7.29 0.32 -17.78
CA TYR A 66 -6.39 0.18 -16.62
C TYR A 66 -6.98 -0.76 -15.57
N LEU A 67 -8.30 -0.70 -15.39
CA LEU A 67 -9.00 -1.60 -14.49
C LEU A 67 -8.92 -3.05 -15.00
N ASP A 68 -9.21 -3.29 -16.28
CA ASP A 68 -9.08 -4.60 -16.93
C ASP A 68 -7.64 -5.14 -16.83
N ASN A 69 -6.65 -4.27 -17.06
CA ASN A 69 -5.24 -4.65 -16.98
C ASN A 69 -4.84 -5.22 -15.62
N ILE A 70 -5.44 -4.77 -14.51
CA ILE A 70 -5.17 -5.30 -13.17
C ILE A 70 -5.50 -6.80 -13.12
N PHE A 71 -6.69 -7.18 -13.55
CA PHE A 71 -7.14 -8.57 -13.54
C PHE A 71 -6.30 -9.44 -14.49
N ARG A 72 -6.03 -8.95 -15.70
CA ARG A 72 -5.20 -9.65 -16.67
C ARG A 72 -3.76 -9.88 -16.19
N VAL A 73 -3.17 -8.93 -15.48
CA VAL A 73 -1.82 -9.10 -14.90
C VAL A 73 -1.84 -10.14 -13.78
N ILE A 74 -2.84 -10.14 -12.90
CA ILE A 74 -2.98 -11.12 -11.82
C ILE A 74 -3.12 -12.54 -12.42
N GLU A 75 -4.00 -12.70 -13.42
CA GLU A 75 -4.18 -13.97 -14.16
C GLU A 75 -2.87 -14.39 -14.85
N TRP A 76 -2.23 -13.48 -15.57
CA TRP A 76 -0.96 -13.75 -16.28
C TRP A 76 0.15 -14.19 -15.31
N LEU A 77 0.23 -13.62 -14.11
CA LEU A 77 1.18 -14.04 -13.08
C LEU A 77 0.84 -15.42 -12.51
N GLY A 78 -0.42 -15.86 -12.60
CA GLY A 78 -0.92 -17.10 -12.03
C GLY A 78 -1.09 -17.05 -10.52
N ILE A 79 -1.25 -15.84 -9.94
CA ILE A 79 -1.52 -15.63 -8.51
C ILE A 79 -3.02 -15.59 -8.24
N ASP A 80 -3.42 -16.12 -7.11
CA ASP A 80 -4.79 -16.11 -6.61
C ASP A 80 -4.98 -15.13 -5.44
N TYR A 81 -6.22 -14.83 -5.12
CA TYR A 81 -6.62 -14.11 -3.91
C TYR A 81 -7.94 -14.68 -3.39
N ASP A 82 -8.20 -14.51 -2.07
CA ASP A 82 -9.35 -15.14 -1.42
C ASP A 82 -10.59 -14.26 -1.45
N HIS A 83 -10.40 -12.93 -1.38
CA HIS A 83 -11.49 -11.96 -1.30
C HIS A 83 -11.19 -10.76 -2.20
N GLY A 84 -12.25 -10.22 -2.80
CA GLY A 84 -12.17 -9.05 -3.68
C GLY A 84 -12.97 -9.25 -4.95
N PRO A 85 -12.91 -8.29 -5.88
CA PRO A 85 -13.68 -8.33 -7.12
C PRO A 85 -13.19 -9.44 -8.05
N THR A 86 -14.12 -10.11 -8.70
CA THR A 86 -13.87 -11.17 -9.70
C THR A 86 -13.64 -10.64 -11.11
N GLY A 87 -13.83 -9.34 -11.32
CA GLY A 87 -13.64 -8.66 -12.60
C GLY A 87 -14.04 -7.18 -12.53
N PRO A 88 -13.86 -6.42 -13.63
CA PRO A 88 -14.15 -4.99 -13.67
C PRO A 88 -15.59 -4.63 -13.28
N ASP A 89 -16.57 -5.37 -13.75
CA ASP A 89 -17.99 -5.09 -13.48
C ASP A 89 -18.37 -5.37 -12.03
N ASP A 90 -17.84 -6.45 -11.46
CA ASP A 90 -18.03 -6.78 -10.05
C ASP A 90 -17.36 -5.73 -9.16
N PHE A 91 -16.14 -5.31 -9.52
CA PHE A 91 -15.45 -4.22 -8.83
C PHE A 91 -16.30 -2.95 -8.76
N LEU A 92 -16.80 -2.48 -9.91
CA LEU A 92 -17.55 -1.23 -9.98
C LEU A 92 -18.86 -1.28 -9.16
N ARG A 93 -19.49 -2.45 -9.06
CA ARG A 93 -20.75 -2.64 -8.33
C ARG A 93 -20.57 -2.86 -6.84
N HIS A 94 -19.54 -3.59 -6.41
CA HIS A 94 -19.50 -4.12 -5.06
C HIS A 94 -18.20 -3.83 -4.29
N HIS A 95 -17.13 -3.36 -4.96
CA HIS A 95 -15.80 -3.25 -4.35
C HIS A 95 -15.12 -1.88 -4.50
N SER A 96 -15.74 -0.93 -5.22
CA SER A 96 -15.22 0.43 -5.35
C SER A 96 -15.11 1.11 -3.98
N GLN A 97 -14.00 1.82 -3.74
CA GLN A 97 -13.82 2.64 -2.54
C GLN A 97 -14.92 3.72 -2.39
N LEU A 98 -15.63 4.07 -3.47
CA LEU A 98 -16.78 5.00 -3.40
C LEU A 98 -17.91 4.47 -2.51
N LEU A 99 -18.04 3.16 -2.34
CA LEU A 99 -19.02 2.54 -1.46
C LEU A 99 -18.68 2.74 0.03
N HIS A 100 -17.42 3.10 0.33
CA HIS A 100 -16.89 3.31 1.69
C HIS A 100 -16.71 4.79 2.07
N LEU A 101 -17.19 5.73 1.24
CA LEU A 101 -17.12 7.17 1.54
C LEU A 101 -17.67 7.55 2.93
N PRO A 102 -18.75 6.95 3.45
CA PRO A 102 -19.23 7.25 4.80
C PRO A 102 -18.19 6.96 5.90
N GLU A 103 -17.41 5.88 5.76
CA GLU A 103 -16.36 5.48 6.71
C GLU A 103 -15.19 6.47 6.67
N TYR A 104 -14.71 6.81 5.48
CA TYR A 104 -13.65 7.81 5.32
C TYR A 104 -14.08 9.18 5.85
N ASN A 105 -15.31 9.61 5.55
CA ASN A 105 -15.85 10.88 6.00
C ASN A 105 -16.01 10.92 7.53
N ARG A 106 -16.28 9.80 8.18
CA ARG A 106 -16.30 9.72 9.64
C ARG A 106 -14.92 10.06 10.21
N VAL A 107 -13.86 9.43 9.70
CA VAL A 107 -12.47 9.69 10.12
C VAL A 107 -12.08 11.15 9.85
N LEU A 108 -12.40 11.68 8.67
CA LEU A 108 -12.12 13.09 8.33
C LEU A 108 -12.81 14.06 9.29
N ARG A 109 -14.08 13.83 9.64
CA ARG A 109 -14.79 14.67 10.65
C ARG A 109 -14.14 14.59 12.03
N ARG A 110 -13.69 13.40 12.45
CA ARG A 110 -12.99 13.25 13.73
C ARG A 110 -11.65 14.00 13.74
N LEU A 111 -10.89 13.92 12.65
CA LEU A 111 -9.65 14.70 12.49
C LEU A 111 -9.92 16.21 12.54
N ALA A 112 -10.97 16.69 11.86
CA ALA A 112 -11.36 18.10 11.89
C ALA A 112 -11.71 18.56 13.31
N LEU A 113 -12.50 17.76 14.05
CA LEU A 113 -12.85 18.05 15.44
C LEU A 113 -11.61 18.08 16.35
N LEU A 114 -10.67 17.14 16.17
CA LEU A 114 -9.42 17.12 16.90
C LEU A 114 -8.62 18.40 16.63
N GLY A 115 -8.53 18.80 15.38
CA GLY A 115 -7.79 20.00 14.94
C GLY A 115 -8.40 21.31 15.37
N THR A 116 -9.70 21.39 15.63
CA THR A 116 -10.37 22.63 16.08
C THR A 116 -10.53 22.70 17.60
N ALA A 117 -10.84 21.58 18.25
CA ALA A 117 -11.21 21.58 19.66
C ALA A 117 -10.06 21.21 20.62
N HIS A 118 -9.15 20.31 20.19
CA HIS A 118 -8.15 19.72 21.08
C HIS A 118 -6.70 20.06 20.71
N GLN A 119 -6.42 20.22 19.42
CA GLN A 119 -5.09 20.54 18.90
C GLN A 119 -5.22 21.61 17.79
N PRO A 120 -5.42 22.87 18.15
CA PRO A 120 -5.59 23.96 17.19
C PRO A 120 -4.43 24.00 16.18
N GLY A 121 -4.78 24.07 14.89
CA GLY A 121 -3.80 24.08 13.80
C GLY A 121 -3.33 22.71 13.32
N LEU A 122 -3.70 21.60 13.96
CA LEU A 122 -3.38 20.25 13.49
C LEU A 122 -3.95 19.98 12.11
N VAL A 123 -5.18 20.38 11.83
CA VAL A 123 -5.83 20.27 10.53
C VAL A 123 -6.08 21.65 9.97
N GLN A 124 -5.57 21.90 8.76
CA GLN A 124 -5.73 23.16 8.04
C GLN A 124 -6.31 22.91 6.66
N ALA A 125 -7.24 23.75 6.24
CA ALA A 125 -7.69 23.80 4.86
C ALA A 125 -6.88 24.83 4.10
N SER A 126 -6.51 24.52 2.85
CA SER A 126 -5.80 25.43 1.98
C SER A 126 -6.39 25.44 0.56
N GLN A 127 -6.32 26.60 -0.07
CA GLN A 127 -6.77 26.79 -1.45
C GLN A 127 -5.67 27.49 -2.23
N ARG A 128 -5.31 26.96 -3.40
CA ARG A 128 -4.37 27.64 -4.31
C ARG A 128 -5.01 28.94 -4.80
N THR A 129 -4.25 30.02 -4.73
CA THR A 129 -4.65 31.28 -5.36
C THR A 129 -4.71 31.13 -6.88
N ARG A 130 -5.62 31.84 -7.54
CA ARG A 130 -5.79 31.80 -9.02
C ARG A 130 -4.51 32.20 -9.77
N THR A 131 -3.61 32.92 -9.14
CA THR A 131 -2.34 33.43 -9.69
C THR A 131 -1.14 32.50 -9.47
N GLY A 132 -1.37 31.27 -8.97
CA GLY A 132 -0.28 30.30 -8.75
C GLY A 132 0.61 30.59 -7.53
N GLY A 133 0.20 31.52 -6.67
CA GLY A 133 0.87 31.81 -5.41
C GLY A 133 0.75 30.67 -4.39
N PRO A 134 1.41 30.79 -3.22
CA PRO A 134 1.36 29.80 -2.16
C PRO A 134 -0.07 29.55 -1.71
N GLU A 135 -0.35 28.32 -1.29
CA GLU A 135 -1.66 27.94 -0.75
C GLU A 135 -1.98 28.79 0.49
N ALA A 136 -3.09 29.53 0.44
CA ALA A 136 -3.52 30.33 1.57
C ALA A 136 -4.44 29.50 2.50
N PRO A 137 -4.31 29.64 3.83
CA PRO A 137 -5.25 29.05 4.79
C PRO A 137 -6.67 29.59 4.57
N VAL A 138 -7.64 28.70 4.64
CA VAL A 138 -9.08 29.03 4.54
C VAL A 138 -9.84 28.24 5.60
N PRO A 139 -11.10 28.61 5.92
CA PRO A 139 -11.96 27.78 6.77
C PRO A 139 -12.10 26.35 6.26
N LEU A 140 -12.21 25.36 7.14
CA LEU A 140 -12.29 23.94 6.75
C LEU A 140 -13.46 23.64 5.81
N GLU A 141 -14.58 24.36 5.95
CA GLU A 141 -15.79 24.20 5.15
C GLU A 141 -15.70 24.84 3.77
N THR A 142 -14.60 25.53 3.45
CA THR A 142 -14.45 26.21 2.15
C THR A 142 -14.56 25.20 1.00
N PRO A 143 -15.50 25.39 0.08
CA PRO A 143 -15.64 24.50 -1.07
C PRO A 143 -14.37 24.46 -1.93
N GLY A 144 -13.96 23.26 -2.34
CA GLY A 144 -12.77 23.08 -3.16
C GLY A 144 -11.42 23.29 -2.44
N ALA A 145 -11.43 23.43 -1.11
CA ALA A 145 -10.22 23.42 -0.29
C ALA A 145 -9.78 21.98 0.04
N ALA A 146 -8.48 21.73 -0.03
CA ALA A 146 -7.89 20.51 0.49
C ALA A 146 -7.64 20.64 2.00
N TRP A 147 -7.85 19.56 2.76
CA TRP A 147 -7.45 19.51 4.17
C TRP A 147 -6.10 18.84 4.28
N ARG A 148 -5.23 19.46 5.07
CA ARG A 148 -3.91 18.95 5.41
C ARG A 148 -3.78 18.78 6.92
N VAL A 149 -3.11 17.75 7.36
CA VAL A 149 -2.64 17.64 8.73
C VAL A 149 -1.23 18.21 8.80
N GLN A 150 -0.94 18.90 9.91
CA GLN A 150 0.36 19.46 10.22
C GLN A 150 1.12 18.49 11.12
N VAL A 151 2.27 18.03 10.67
CA VAL A 151 3.14 17.16 11.46
C VAL A 151 4.09 18.01 12.27
N PRO A 152 4.12 17.89 13.61
CA PRO A 152 5.03 18.66 14.43
C PRO A 152 6.49 18.49 14.02
N SER A 153 7.27 19.56 14.03
CA SER A 153 8.70 19.49 13.78
C SER A 153 9.38 18.53 14.76
N GLY A 154 10.33 17.72 14.25
CA GLY A 154 11.01 16.73 15.07
C GLY A 154 10.22 15.42 15.28
N THR A 155 9.01 15.27 14.70
CA THR A 155 8.29 13.99 14.76
C THR A 155 9.08 12.91 14.03
N GLU A 156 9.39 11.85 14.76
CA GLU A 156 10.01 10.62 14.24
C GLU A 156 9.09 9.43 14.49
N ILE A 157 9.00 8.56 13.51
CA ILE A 157 8.19 7.33 13.60
C ILE A 157 9.11 6.14 13.45
N SER A 158 9.18 5.33 14.50
CA SER A 158 9.99 4.11 14.51
C SER A 158 9.09 2.88 14.40
N PHE A 159 9.50 1.92 13.59
CA PHE A 159 8.85 0.62 13.44
C PHE A 159 9.87 -0.43 12.99
N PHE A 160 9.56 -1.69 13.21
CA PHE A 160 10.32 -2.78 12.64
C PHE A 160 9.80 -3.09 11.23
N ASP A 161 10.70 -3.05 10.26
CA ASP A 161 10.46 -3.47 8.89
C ASP A 161 11.15 -4.82 8.67
N ALA A 162 10.42 -5.81 8.20
CA ALA A 162 10.97 -7.16 8.07
C ALA A 162 12.02 -7.28 6.97
N TRP A 163 12.15 -6.27 6.08
CA TRP A 163 13.21 -6.20 5.08
C TRP A 163 14.36 -5.29 5.50
N GLN A 164 14.05 -4.12 6.06
CA GLN A 164 15.02 -3.08 6.39
C GLN A 164 15.54 -3.18 7.84
N GLY A 165 14.88 -3.95 8.70
CA GLY A 165 15.16 -3.99 10.14
C GLY A 165 14.54 -2.82 10.90
N ASN A 166 15.15 -2.44 12.03
CA ASN A 166 14.70 -1.29 12.81
C ASN A 166 14.83 0.00 11.99
N THR A 167 13.70 0.63 11.77
CA THR A 167 13.57 1.78 10.87
C THR A 167 13.01 2.96 11.64
N THR A 168 13.64 4.13 11.48
CA THR A 168 13.14 5.42 12.01
C THR A 168 13.03 6.41 10.87
N VAL A 169 11.83 6.94 10.68
CA VAL A 169 11.51 7.91 9.61
C VAL A 169 11.32 9.29 10.23
N PRO A 170 12.12 10.30 9.88
CA PRO A 170 11.97 11.67 10.35
C PRO A 170 10.78 12.34 9.66
N LEU A 171 9.55 11.97 10.08
CA LEU A 171 8.31 12.33 9.40
C LEU A 171 8.13 13.85 9.35
N GLY A 172 8.42 14.57 10.44
CA GLY A 172 8.28 16.02 10.49
C GLY A 172 9.18 16.77 9.50
N ALA A 173 10.32 16.17 9.12
CA ALA A 173 11.22 16.73 8.10
C ALA A 173 10.81 16.33 6.68
N LEU A 174 10.40 15.07 6.47
CA LEU A 174 10.07 14.54 5.14
C LEU A 174 8.66 14.93 4.66
N MET A 175 7.71 14.98 5.60
CA MET A 175 6.31 15.30 5.32
C MET A 175 5.77 16.22 6.44
N PRO A 176 6.20 17.50 6.46
CA PRO A 176 5.77 18.47 7.50
C PRO A 176 4.26 18.72 7.46
N ASP A 177 3.64 18.46 6.35
CA ASP A 177 2.19 18.37 6.16
C ASP A 177 1.83 17.38 5.05
N PHE A 178 0.62 16.83 5.09
CA PHE A 178 0.10 16.02 3.98
C PHE A 178 -1.42 16.09 3.88
N VAL A 179 -1.91 15.87 2.66
CA VAL A 179 -3.35 15.92 2.37
C VAL A 179 -4.07 14.74 3.01
N VAL A 180 -5.14 15.02 3.75
CA VAL A 180 -6.07 14.02 4.30
C VAL A 180 -7.43 14.03 3.60
N ARG A 181 -7.87 15.20 3.06
CA ARG A 181 -9.07 15.37 2.22
C ARG A 181 -8.69 16.15 0.98
N LYS A 182 -9.00 15.59 -0.18
CA LYS A 182 -8.74 16.23 -1.48
C LYS A 182 -9.72 17.40 -1.72
N LYS A 183 -9.43 18.21 -2.74
CA LYS A 183 -10.27 19.36 -3.16
C LYS A 183 -11.68 18.96 -3.59
N ASP A 184 -11.85 17.77 -4.13
CA ASP A 184 -13.13 17.16 -4.50
C ASP A 184 -13.95 16.66 -3.30
N GLY A 185 -13.43 16.81 -2.10
CA GLY A 185 -14.07 16.38 -0.85
C GLY A 185 -13.81 14.94 -0.45
N VAL A 186 -13.11 14.17 -1.27
CA VAL A 186 -12.86 12.77 -1.03
C VAL A 186 -11.59 12.58 -0.16
N ALA A 187 -11.56 11.53 0.64
CA ALA A 187 -10.39 11.18 1.43
C ALA A 187 -9.13 11.00 0.54
N ALA A 188 -8.00 11.46 1.04
CA ALA A 188 -6.73 11.20 0.40
C ALA A 188 -6.21 9.81 0.75
N TYR A 189 -5.20 9.37 -0.01
CA TYR A 189 -4.58 8.05 0.10
C TYR A 189 -4.23 7.66 1.53
N GLN A 190 -3.65 8.57 2.32
CA GLN A 190 -3.21 8.25 3.69
C GLN A 190 -4.38 7.84 4.59
N VAL A 191 -5.53 8.51 4.49
CA VAL A 191 -6.73 8.17 5.25
C VAL A 191 -7.39 6.90 4.72
N ALA A 192 -7.62 6.84 3.40
CA ALA A 192 -8.31 5.72 2.78
C ALA A 192 -7.58 4.39 3.03
N SER A 193 -6.25 4.36 2.85
CA SER A 193 -5.46 3.14 3.09
C SER A 193 -5.54 2.66 4.53
N VAL A 194 -5.48 3.55 5.53
CA VAL A 194 -5.61 3.17 6.95
C VAL A 194 -6.98 2.57 7.23
N VAL A 195 -8.05 3.23 6.76
CA VAL A 195 -9.42 2.76 6.98
C VAL A 195 -9.67 1.42 6.31
N ASP A 196 -9.23 1.27 5.06
CA ASP A 196 -9.41 0.03 4.31
C ASP A 196 -8.58 -1.12 4.88
N ASP A 197 -7.32 -0.89 5.24
CA ASP A 197 -6.46 -1.92 5.83
C ASP A 197 -7.03 -2.39 7.18
N LEU A 198 -7.62 -1.48 7.99
CA LEU A 198 -8.33 -1.85 9.22
C LEU A 198 -9.60 -2.66 8.93
N ARG A 199 -10.41 -2.23 7.96
CA ARG A 199 -11.64 -2.92 7.55
C ARG A 199 -11.39 -4.34 7.06
N LEU A 200 -10.28 -4.55 6.34
CA LEU A 200 -9.86 -5.85 5.83
C LEU A 200 -9.15 -6.72 6.89
N GLY A 201 -8.82 -6.14 8.06
CA GLY A 201 -8.04 -6.84 9.08
C GLY A 201 -6.58 -7.07 8.68
N THR A 202 -6.05 -6.25 7.76
CA THR A 202 -4.69 -6.37 7.24
C THR A 202 -3.66 -6.26 8.35
N ASN A 203 -2.77 -7.26 8.44
CA ASN A 203 -1.65 -7.30 9.39
C ASN A 203 -0.30 -7.56 8.71
N LEU A 204 -0.28 -7.71 7.38
CA LEU A 204 0.93 -7.77 6.57
C LEU A 204 0.82 -6.77 5.41
N ILE A 205 1.78 -5.84 5.32
CA ILE A 205 1.83 -4.80 4.29
C ILE A 205 3.15 -4.87 3.55
N VAL A 206 3.10 -5.23 2.27
CA VAL A 206 4.25 -5.26 1.36
C VAL A 206 4.18 -4.07 0.42
N ARG A 207 5.28 -3.32 0.29
CA ARG A 207 5.39 -2.08 -0.51
C ARG A 207 6.80 -1.88 -1.04
N GLY A 208 6.96 -1.03 -2.06
CA GLY A 208 8.27 -0.48 -2.41
C GLY A 208 8.81 0.48 -1.36
N LEU A 209 10.12 0.56 -1.23
CA LEU A 209 10.83 1.41 -0.24
C LEU A 209 10.47 2.90 -0.36
N ASP A 210 10.06 3.37 -1.53
CA ASP A 210 9.59 4.75 -1.75
C ASP A 210 8.29 5.09 -1.00
N LEU A 211 7.56 4.11 -0.50
CA LEU A 211 6.37 4.30 0.33
C LEU A 211 6.65 4.27 1.84
N GLN A 212 7.91 4.15 2.25
CA GLN A 212 8.29 4.19 3.67
C GLN A 212 7.86 5.48 4.39
N PRO A 213 8.01 6.70 3.79
CA PRO A 213 7.45 7.91 4.38
C PRO A 213 5.91 7.88 4.49
N SER A 214 5.23 7.25 3.53
CA SER A 214 3.76 7.05 3.61
C SER A 214 3.36 6.12 4.73
N THR A 215 4.15 5.06 4.99
CA THR A 215 3.93 4.15 6.14
C THR A 215 4.05 4.92 7.46
N ALA A 216 5.09 5.75 7.61
CA ALA A 216 5.26 6.58 8.80
C ALA A 216 4.10 7.57 8.96
N ALA A 217 3.67 8.23 7.88
CA ALA A 217 2.52 9.13 7.90
C ALA A 217 1.22 8.42 8.29
N GLN A 218 0.99 7.21 7.80
CA GLN A 218 -0.19 6.39 8.14
C GLN A 218 -0.17 5.94 9.60
N LEU A 219 0.98 5.50 10.12
CA LEU A 219 1.14 5.13 11.54
C LEU A 219 0.90 6.34 12.46
N TRP A 220 1.47 7.48 12.13
CA TRP A 220 1.26 8.71 12.90
C TRP A 220 -0.20 9.16 12.85
N LEU A 221 -0.80 9.22 11.66
CA LEU A 221 -2.20 9.61 11.46
C LEU A 221 -3.16 8.69 12.23
N ALA A 222 -2.93 7.38 12.18
CA ALA A 222 -3.75 6.39 12.86
C ALA A 222 -3.71 6.54 14.38
N GLY A 223 -2.56 6.95 14.93
CA GLY A 223 -2.39 7.21 16.35
C GLY A 223 -3.12 8.45 16.87
N LEU A 224 -3.59 9.35 16.00
CA LEU A 224 -4.34 10.54 16.39
C LEU A 224 -5.76 10.25 16.88
N LEU A 225 -6.36 9.13 16.44
CA LEU A 225 -7.75 8.78 16.75
C LEU A 225 -7.83 7.36 17.32
N SER A 226 -8.60 7.17 18.39
CA SER A 226 -8.81 5.86 19.01
C SER A 226 -9.38 4.82 18.05
N GLU A 227 -10.24 5.24 17.13
CA GLU A 227 -10.89 4.36 16.15
C GLU A 227 -9.93 3.84 15.05
N THR A 228 -8.80 4.52 14.84
CA THR A 228 -7.76 4.09 13.88
C THR A 228 -6.50 3.55 14.55
N ALA A 229 -6.39 3.65 15.87
CA ALA A 229 -5.20 3.27 16.65
C ALA A 229 -4.79 1.80 16.51
N ALA A 230 -5.70 0.92 16.04
CA ALA A 230 -5.38 -0.47 15.73
C ALA A 230 -4.46 -0.63 14.51
N PHE A 231 -4.35 0.40 13.66
CA PHE A 231 -3.32 0.47 12.61
C PHE A 231 -2.01 0.95 13.25
N ASN A 232 -1.22 0.03 13.77
CA ASN A 232 0.03 0.33 14.46
C ASN A 232 1.09 -0.75 14.23
N ALA A 233 2.36 -0.40 14.49
CA ALA A 233 3.51 -1.27 14.23
C ALA A 233 3.58 -2.53 15.13
N ALA A 234 2.82 -2.61 16.21
CA ALA A 234 2.73 -3.81 17.05
C ALA A 234 1.80 -4.87 16.44
N ARG A 235 0.88 -4.47 15.56
CA ARG A 235 -0.10 -5.36 14.91
C ARG A 235 0.20 -5.62 13.45
N ILE A 236 0.88 -4.70 12.76
CA ILE A 236 1.13 -4.76 11.33
C ILE A 236 2.61 -5.00 11.09
N GLN A 237 2.90 -6.06 10.34
CA GLN A 237 4.23 -6.34 9.82
C GLN A 237 4.41 -5.62 8.48
N PHE A 238 5.47 -4.84 8.37
CA PHE A 238 5.82 -4.10 7.16
C PHE A 238 6.98 -4.78 6.43
N TYR A 239 6.90 -4.80 5.10
CA TYR A 239 7.95 -5.19 4.19
C TYR A 239 8.14 -4.11 3.14
N HIS A 240 9.20 -3.32 3.23
CA HIS A 240 9.57 -2.35 2.20
C HIS A 240 10.70 -2.92 1.34
N HIS A 241 10.33 -3.56 0.23
CA HIS A 241 11.30 -4.13 -0.69
C HIS A 241 12.08 -3.03 -1.43
N PRO A 242 13.35 -3.27 -1.84
CA PRO A 242 14.15 -2.34 -2.62
C PRO A 242 13.43 -1.90 -3.89
N LEU A 243 13.74 -0.70 -4.36
CA LEU A 243 13.26 -0.22 -5.64
C LEU A 243 13.97 -0.96 -6.76
N LEU A 244 13.22 -1.34 -7.79
CA LEU A 244 13.83 -1.90 -8.98
C LEU A 244 14.53 -0.78 -9.74
N THR A 245 15.80 -0.99 -10.03
CA THR A 245 16.64 -0.07 -10.81
C THR A 245 17.05 -0.71 -12.12
N ASN A 246 17.31 0.11 -13.13
CA ASN A 246 17.97 -0.36 -14.35
C ASN A 246 19.48 -0.58 -14.10
N ALA A 247 20.21 -1.07 -15.10
CA ALA A 247 21.65 -1.28 -15.03
C ALA A 247 22.47 0.01 -14.72
N SER A 248 21.87 1.20 -14.91
CA SER A 248 22.47 2.49 -14.56
C SER A 248 22.08 2.99 -13.15
N GLY A 249 21.40 2.17 -12.34
CA GLY A 249 20.98 2.53 -10.98
C GLY A 249 19.78 3.48 -10.91
N GLN A 250 19.15 3.80 -12.03
CA GLN A 250 17.96 4.64 -12.06
C GLN A 250 16.71 3.81 -11.76
N LYS A 251 15.81 4.34 -10.93
CA LYS A 251 14.52 3.71 -10.62
C LYS A 251 13.79 3.37 -11.91
N LEU A 252 13.36 2.12 -12.06
CA LEU A 252 12.44 1.70 -13.11
C LEU A 252 11.08 2.35 -12.83
N SER A 253 10.97 3.64 -13.18
CA SER A 253 9.74 4.41 -13.05
C SER A 253 9.02 4.48 -14.39
N LYS A 254 7.77 4.95 -14.36
CA LYS A 254 6.86 5.16 -15.52
C LYS A 254 7.46 5.93 -16.71
N SER A 255 8.68 6.46 -16.61
CA SER A 255 9.31 7.36 -17.57
C SER A 255 10.26 6.69 -18.59
N GLN A 256 10.52 5.40 -18.51
CA GLN A 256 11.19 4.72 -19.62
C GLN A 256 10.14 4.37 -20.67
N GLN A 257 10.07 5.24 -21.65
CA GLN A 257 9.24 5.27 -22.84
C GLN A 257 9.19 3.91 -23.57
N LEU A 258 8.31 3.04 -23.09
CA LEU A 258 7.74 1.98 -23.90
C LEU A 258 6.39 2.47 -24.42
N PRO A 259 5.89 1.98 -25.55
CA PRO A 259 4.59 2.40 -26.06
C PRO A 259 3.58 2.39 -24.92
N PHE A 260 2.90 3.50 -24.71
CA PHE A 260 2.02 3.81 -23.57
C PHE A 260 0.85 2.81 -23.40
N ASP A 261 0.73 1.82 -24.28
CA ASP A 261 -0.52 1.14 -24.56
C ASP A 261 -0.69 -0.26 -23.99
N ALA A 262 0.28 -0.83 -23.27
CA ALA A 262 0.12 -2.21 -22.81
C ALA A 262 0.75 -2.57 -21.45
N GLY A 263 1.51 -1.69 -20.81
CA GLY A 263 2.17 -2.00 -19.52
C GLY A 263 3.07 -3.23 -19.61
N ILE A 264 3.14 -4.03 -18.54
CA ILE A 264 3.98 -5.24 -18.51
C ILE A 264 3.50 -6.31 -19.51
N LEU A 265 2.21 -6.39 -19.80
CA LEU A 265 1.66 -7.37 -20.73
C LEU A 265 2.05 -7.09 -22.21
N GLY A 266 2.38 -5.84 -22.54
CA GLY A 266 2.83 -5.45 -23.87
C GLY A 266 4.34 -5.51 -24.06
N GLN A 267 5.09 -5.86 -23.02
CA GLN A 267 6.52 -6.01 -23.09
C GLN A 267 6.89 -7.43 -23.55
N ALA A 268 8.00 -7.56 -24.29
CA ALA A 268 8.58 -8.87 -24.62
C ALA A 268 9.09 -9.62 -23.36
N LEU A 269 8.91 -9.03 -22.19
CA LEU A 269 9.33 -9.58 -20.92
C LEU A 269 8.32 -10.66 -20.48
N GLY A 270 8.75 -11.92 -20.46
CA GLY A 270 7.94 -13.02 -19.94
C GLY A 270 7.74 -12.91 -18.41
N LYS A 271 6.73 -13.59 -17.87
CA LYS A 271 6.48 -13.65 -16.41
C LYS A 271 7.66 -14.23 -15.64
N GLN A 272 8.50 -15.03 -16.28
CA GLN A 272 9.75 -15.57 -15.71
C GLN A 272 10.70 -14.45 -15.26
N ALA A 273 10.75 -13.33 -15.96
CA ALA A 273 11.57 -12.19 -15.53
C ALA A 273 11.06 -11.56 -14.21
N VAL A 274 9.74 -11.56 -13.99
CA VAL A 274 9.17 -11.16 -12.70
C VAL A 274 9.61 -12.12 -11.61
N PHE A 275 9.49 -13.42 -11.83
CA PHE A 275 9.85 -14.45 -10.85
C PHE A 275 11.35 -14.45 -10.57
N ALA A 276 12.20 -14.32 -11.60
CA ALA A 276 13.64 -14.19 -11.44
C ALA A 276 14.01 -12.96 -10.59
N THR A 277 13.37 -11.81 -10.84
CA THR A 277 13.57 -10.60 -10.04
C THR A 277 13.18 -10.83 -8.57
N VAL A 278 12.07 -11.52 -8.31
CA VAL A 278 11.63 -11.84 -6.94
C VAL A 278 12.61 -12.83 -6.29
N ALA A 279 13.07 -13.85 -7.01
CA ALA A 279 14.09 -14.80 -6.51
C ALA A 279 15.39 -14.06 -6.12
N GLU A 280 15.86 -13.15 -6.96
CA GLU A 280 17.04 -12.32 -6.68
C GLU A 280 16.83 -11.45 -5.43
N LEU A 281 15.71 -10.75 -5.33
CA LEU A 281 15.38 -9.93 -4.16
C LEU A 281 15.38 -10.74 -2.86
N LEU A 282 14.82 -11.95 -2.90
CA LEU A 282 14.76 -12.86 -1.74
C LEU A 282 16.04 -13.66 -1.54
N LYS A 283 17.06 -13.48 -2.39
CA LYS A 283 18.32 -14.23 -2.38
C LYS A 283 18.10 -15.76 -2.48
N LEU A 284 17.10 -16.16 -3.25
CA LEU A 284 16.81 -17.56 -3.56
C LEU A 284 17.70 -18.06 -4.71
N PRO A 285 17.87 -19.38 -4.86
CA PRO A 285 18.60 -19.94 -6.02
C PRO A 285 17.97 -19.49 -7.35
N PRO A 286 18.75 -19.25 -8.41
CA PRO A 286 18.24 -18.80 -9.71
C PRO A 286 17.11 -19.68 -10.30
N ALA A 287 17.18 -21.00 -10.07
CA ALA A 287 16.14 -21.95 -10.49
C ALA A 287 14.76 -21.64 -9.86
N ALA A 288 14.69 -20.97 -8.72
CA ALA A 288 13.44 -20.52 -8.13
C ALA A 288 12.70 -19.53 -9.03
N GLY A 289 13.39 -18.78 -9.88
CA GLY A 289 12.82 -17.82 -10.83
C GLY A 289 12.16 -18.44 -12.08
N GLU A 290 12.21 -19.73 -12.25
CA GLU A 290 11.65 -20.40 -13.45
C GLU A 290 10.12 -20.46 -13.44
N SER A 291 9.50 -20.56 -12.27
CA SER A 291 8.04 -20.62 -12.12
C SER A 291 7.57 -20.13 -10.76
N LEU A 292 6.27 -19.80 -10.66
CA LEU A 292 5.65 -19.43 -9.38
C LEU A 292 5.74 -20.55 -8.34
N SER A 293 5.57 -21.81 -8.75
CA SER A 293 5.68 -22.99 -7.86
C SER A 293 7.10 -23.21 -7.38
N ALA A 294 8.11 -23.06 -8.25
CA ALA A 294 9.52 -23.16 -7.86
C ALA A 294 9.89 -22.05 -6.86
N LEU A 295 9.39 -20.83 -7.10
CA LEU A 295 9.59 -19.68 -6.23
C LEU A 295 8.98 -19.93 -4.83
N GLN A 296 7.75 -20.43 -4.79
CA GLN A 296 7.06 -20.76 -3.54
C GLN A 296 7.78 -21.87 -2.77
N GLN A 297 8.19 -22.95 -3.43
CA GLN A 297 8.92 -24.04 -2.81
C GLN A 297 10.23 -23.56 -2.19
N ALA A 298 11.05 -22.86 -2.97
CA ALA A 298 12.34 -22.35 -2.49
C ALA A 298 12.18 -21.37 -1.31
N HIS A 299 11.12 -20.55 -1.33
CA HIS A 299 10.82 -19.64 -0.22
C HIS A 299 10.42 -20.38 1.07
N VAL A 300 9.62 -21.44 0.97
CA VAL A 300 9.25 -22.29 2.11
C VAL A 300 10.47 -23.00 2.68
N GLU A 301 11.33 -23.58 1.82
CA GLU A 301 12.56 -24.24 2.24
C GLU A 301 13.50 -23.29 3.00
N LEU A 302 13.74 -22.08 2.46
CA LEU A 302 14.54 -21.04 3.12
C LEU A 302 13.99 -20.71 4.51
N THR A 303 12.67 -20.48 4.61
CA THR A 303 12.05 -20.08 5.86
C THR A 303 12.08 -21.19 6.91
N THR A 304 11.87 -22.44 6.48
CA THR A 304 11.93 -23.60 7.37
C THR A 304 13.36 -23.79 7.92
N ALA A 305 14.38 -23.60 7.07
CA ALA A 305 15.78 -23.66 7.48
C ALA A 305 16.18 -22.56 8.48
N LEU A 306 15.55 -21.38 8.41
CA LEU A 306 15.82 -20.28 9.35
C LEU A 306 15.13 -20.45 10.71
N LEU A 307 14.10 -21.34 10.79
CA LEU A 307 13.35 -21.62 12.02
C LEU A 307 13.84 -22.88 12.75
N SER A 308 14.70 -23.69 12.13
CA SER A 308 15.34 -24.86 12.69
C SER A 308 16.66 -24.51 13.38
#